data_b4897bb00e807e4690ae76b930c99417
#
_entry.id   b4897bb00e807e4690ae76b930c99417
#
_cell.length_a   1.000
_cell.length_b   1.000
_cell.length_c   1.000
_cell.angle_alpha   90.00
_cell.angle_beta   90.00
_cell.angle_gamma   90.00
#
_symmetry.space_group_name_H-M   'P 1'
#
loop_
_entity.id
_entity.type
_entity.pdbx_description
1 polymer ?
#
loop_
_entity_poly.entity_id
_entity_poly.type
_entity_poly.pdbx_seq_one_letter_code
_entity_poly.pdbx_strand_id
1 'polypeptide(L)'
;MQAIRSILVVVDPQHPENLALKRARLIAGVTQSHLHLLVCDRKQQHSTLLAELGSSLERDGYSVSTQQAWHETPHQTIIAVQQAEGCGLVIKQHHPDNPLKKAILTPDDWKLLRYCPAPVLMVKTDTPWAGGNILAAVDVGNSDNEHRTLHAGIVSHGYDIASLAKGTLHVVTAHPTPMLSAADPTFQLKETIEARYREQCRTFQNEYEIADERLHVIEGPADVVIPHIAHKLNAAVTVIGTVARTGLSGALIGNTAEVVLDSLESDVLVLKPEDIIAHLENLVAQR
;
A
#
# COMPACT_ATOMS: atom_id res chain seq x y z
N MET A 1 11.15 -0.72 4.21
CA MET A 1 10.98 0.52 5.00
C MET A 1 12.27 1.07 5.61
N GLN A 2 13.25 0.25 5.93
CA GLN A 2 14.54 0.75 6.51
C GLN A 2 15.30 1.75 5.62
N ALA A 3 15.06 1.74 4.31
CA ALA A 3 15.66 2.69 3.37
C ALA A 3 14.89 4.03 3.23
N ILE A 4 13.72 4.16 3.85
CA ILE A 4 12.89 5.37 3.78
C ILE A 4 13.51 6.45 4.67
N ARG A 5 14.02 7.53 4.06
CA ARG A 5 14.64 8.64 4.78
C ARG A 5 13.66 9.75 5.14
N SER A 6 12.62 9.93 4.36
CA SER A 6 11.61 10.97 4.55
C SER A 6 10.22 10.42 4.27
N ILE A 7 9.26 10.79 5.11
CA ILE A 7 7.85 10.37 5.06
C ILE A 7 6.98 11.62 4.93
N LEU A 8 6.16 11.67 3.88
CA LEU A 8 5.13 12.69 3.75
C LEU A 8 3.88 12.27 4.50
N VAL A 9 3.46 13.07 5.47
CA VAL A 9 2.26 12.82 6.28
C VAL A 9 1.19 13.84 5.92
N VAL A 10 0.09 13.40 5.34
CA VAL A 10 -1.04 14.27 5.02
C VAL A 10 -1.89 14.47 6.27
N VAL A 11 -1.92 15.71 6.75
CA VAL A 11 -2.66 16.12 7.93
C VAL A 11 -4.01 16.70 7.50
N ASP A 12 -5.10 16.16 8.04
CA ASP A 12 -6.43 16.75 7.86
C ASP A 12 -6.77 17.65 9.06
N PRO A 13 -6.86 18.97 8.85
CA PRO A 13 -7.11 19.91 9.95
C PRO A 13 -8.54 19.83 10.51
N GLN A 14 -9.46 19.17 9.81
CA GLN A 14 -10.87 19.05 10.24
C GLN A 14 -11.11 17.83 11.14
N HIS A 15 -10.18 16.89 11.21
CA HIS A 15 -10.31 15.69 12.02
C HIS A 15 -9.38 15.75 13.25
N PRO A 16 -9.95 15.67 14.49
CA PRO A 16 -9.17 15.79 15.72
C PRO A 16 -8.20 14.61 15.93
N GLU A 17 -8.56 13.42 15.40
CA GLU A 17 -7.69 12.27 15.42
C GLU A 17 -6.90 12.15 14.11
N ASN A 18 -5.59 12.26 14.23
CA ASN A 18 -4.71 12.14 13.08
C ASN A 18 -4.05 10.75 13.07
N LEU A 19 -4.75 9.76 12.49
CA LEU A 19 -4.26 8.39 12.41
C LEU A 19 -3.04 8.28 11.50
N ALA A 20 -2.97 9.09 10.42
CA ALA A 20 -1.80 9.14 9.55
C ALA A 20 -0.54 9.53 10.35
N LEU A 21 -0.64 10.53 11.23
CA LEU A 21 0.45 10.93 12.09
C LEU A 21 0.81 9.85 13.13
N LYS A 22 -0.18 9.15 13.70
CA LYS A 22 0.07 8.01 14.60
C LYS A 22 0.90 6.93 13.90
N ARG A 23 0.56 6.57 12.66
CA ARG A 23 1.32 5.58 11.87
C ARG A 23 2.72 6.08 11.49
N ALA A 24 2.83 7.35 11.11
CA ALA A 24 4.11 7.97 10.81
C ALA A 24 5.08 7.94 12.00
N ARG A 25 4.59 8.24 13.21
CA ARG A 25 5.40 8.14 14.45
C ARG A 25 5.89 6.73 14.72
N LEU A 26 5.03 5.70 14.52
CA LEU A 26 5.44 4.30 14.67
C LEU A 26 6.57 3.94 13.71
N ILE A 27 6.45 4.32 12.45
CA ILE A 27 7.45 4.03 11.43
C ILE A 27 8.74 4.82 11.71
N ALA A 28 8.64 6.14 11.87
CA ALA A 28 9.79 7.01 12.10
C ALA A 28 10.52 6.70 13.41
N GLY A 29 9.82 6.24 14.43
CA GLY A 29 10.43 5.83 15.71
C GLY A 29 11.42 4.67 15.57
N VAL A 30 11.25 3.82 14.54
CA VAL A 30 12.18 2.71 14.25
C VAL A 30 13.17 3.08 13.15
N THR A 31 12.69 3.72 12.07
CA THR A 31 13.49 4.02 10.87
C THR A 31 14.32 5.29 10.98
N GLN A 32 14.03 6.14 11.97
CA GLN A 32 14.60 7.48 12.13
C GLN A 32 14.36 8.39 10.92
N SER A 33 13.26 8.15 10.20
CA SER A 33 12.87 8.94 9.04
C SER A 33 12.47 10.36 9.44
N HIS A 34 12.79 11.32 8.59
CA HIS A 34 12.25 12.67 8.68
C HIS A 34 10.75 12.68 8.37
N LEU A 35 9.96 13.41 9.14
CA LEU A 35 8.51 13.58 8.95
C LEU A 35 8.24 14.93 8.29
N HIS A 36 7.68 14.93 7.09
CA HIS A 36 7.22 16.13 6.41
C HIS A 36 5.69 16.21 6.53
N LEU A 37 5.18 17.13 7.36
CA LEU A 37 3.74 17.30 7.58
C LEU A 37 3.16 18.23 6.53
N LEU A 38 2.14 17.78 5.81
CA LEU A 38 1.48 18.54 4.77
C LEU A 38 -0.01 18.76 5.07
N VAL A 39 -0.45 19.99 5.06
CA VAL A 39 -1.87 20.35 4.96
C VAL A 39 -2.19 20.82 3.55
N CYS A 40 -3.17 20.17 2.92
CA CYS A 40 -3.67 20.51 1.58
C CYS A 40 -4.89 21.43 1.72
N ASP A 41 -4.69 22.72 1.88
CA ASP A 41 -5.79 23.69 1.95
C ASP A 41 -5.40 25.03 1.30
N ARG A 42 -6.31 25.59 0.50
CA ARG A 42 -6.15 26.91 -0.14
C ARG A 42 -6.98 28.03 0.52
N LYS A 43 -7.94 27.65 1.38
CA LYS A 43 -8.94 28.59 1.89
C LYS A 43 -8.62 29.13 3.28
N GLN A 44 -8.06 28.28 4.11
CA GLN A 44 -7.75 28.60 5.50
C GLN A 44 -6.27 28.45 5.78
N GLN A 45 -5.74 29.28 6.67
CA GLN A 45 -4.37 29.16 7.14
C GLN A 45 -4.31 28.23 8.35
N HIS A 46 -3.41 27.25 8.29
CA HIS A 46 -3.22 26.24 9.33
C HIS A 46 -1.82 26.33 9.97
N SER A 47 -1.19 27.50 9.92
CA SER A 47 0.17 27.70 10.45
C SER A 47 0.29 27.38 11.94
N THR A 48 -0.72 27.76 12.74
CA THR A 48 -0.74 27.45 14.17
C THR A 48 -0.80 25.94 14.42
N LEU A 49 -1.71 25.23 13.76
CA LEU A 49 -1.83 23.78 13.86
C LEU A 49 -0.51 23.09 13.46
N LEU A 50 0.07 23.49 12.34
CA LEU A 50 1.33 22.91 11.85
C LEU A 50 2.49 23.22 12.81
N ALA A 51 2.57 24.41 13.37
CA ALA A 51 3.58 24.76 14.36
C ALA A 51 3.44 23.97 15.66
N GLU A 52 2.21 23.77 16.15
CA GLU A 52 1.95 22.95 17.34
C GLU A 52 2.30 21.50 17.13
N LEU A 53 1.91 20.88 16.00
CA LEU A 53 2.24 19.52 15.65
C LEU A 53 3.76 19.34 15.47
N GLY A 54 4.42 20.26 14.75
CA GLY A 54 5.86 20.24 14.56
C GLY A 54 6.61 20.29 15.89
N SER A 55 6.28 21.29 16.73
CA SER A 55 6.90 21.45 18.06
C SER A 55 6.66 20.25 18.99
N SER A 56 5.49 19.61 18.87
CA SER A 56 5.22 18.39 19.65
C SER A 56 6.12 17.24 19.21
N LEU A 57 6.26 17.04 17.89
CA LEU A 57 7.11 15.97 17.33
C LEU A 57 8.60 16.21 17.64
N GLU A 58 9.07 17.45 17.54
CA GLU A 58 10.45 17.81 17.89
C GLU A 58 10.76 17.49 19.37
N ARG A 59 9.84 17.83 20.27
CA ARG A 59 9.97 17.49 21.71
C ARG A 59 10.01 15.98 21.96
N ASP A 60 9.30 15.21 21.12
CA ASP A 60 9.31 13.75 21.17
C ASP A 60 10.56 13.14 20.46
N GLY A 61 11.45 13.99 19.92
CA GLY A 61 12.73 13.59 19.34
C GLY A 61 12.66 13.25 17.84
N TYR A 62 11.58 13.58 17.13
CA TYR A 62 11.48 13.37 15.69
C TYR A 62 12.10 14.54 14.92
N SER A 63 12.73 14.23 13.79
CA SER A 63 13.06 15.23 12.77
C SER A 63 11.80 15.57 11.99
N VAL A 64 11.41 16.84 11.94
CA VAL A 64 10.14 17.24 11.32
C VAL A 64 10.26 18.55 10.55
N SER A 65 9.53 18.65 9.45
CA SER A 65 9.24 19.87 8.74
C SER A 65 7.73 19.97 8.47
N THR A 66 7.24 21.18 8.25
CA THR A 66 5.80 21.42 8.07
C THR A 66 5.56 22.33 6.87
N GLN A 67 4.53 22.02 6.10
CA GLN A 67 4.14 22.79 4.93
C GLN A 67 2.63 22.83 4.77
N GLN A 68 2.12 24.01 4.39
CA GLN A 68 0.79 24.13 3.80
C GLN A 68 0.96 24.43 2.31
N ALA A 69 0.31 23.65 1.45
CA ALA A 69 0.38 23.83 0.01
C ALA A 69 -0.97 23.56 -0.66
N TRP A 70 -1.13 24.06 -1.87
CA TRP A 70 -2.26 23.77 -2.73
C TRP A 70 -1.88 23.89 -4.21
N HIS A 71 -2.10 22.80 -4.94
CA HIS A 71 -2.00 22.72 -6.40
C HIS A 71 -3.29 22.11 -6.92
N GLU A 72 -4.11 22.85 -7.64
CA GLU A 72 -5.37 22.42 -8.28
C GLU A 72 -6.27 21.45 -7.48
N THR A 73 -5.72 20.31 -7.03
CA THR A 73 -6.43 19.25 -6.29
C THR A 73 -5.58 18.69 -5.13
N PRO A 74 -6.21 18.03 -4.12
CA PRO A 74 -5.46 17.42 -3.02
C PRO A 74 -4.40 16.40 -3.48
N HIS A 75 -4.76 15.46 -4.37
CA HIS A 75 -3.82 14.44 -4.83
C HIS A 75 -2.63 15.03 -5.62
N GLN A 76 -2.85 16.05 -6.46
CA GLN A 76 -1.77 16.74 -7.17
C GLN A 76 -0.84 17.48 -6.20
N THR A 77 -1.42 18.11 -5.16
CA THR A 77 -0.64 18.75 -4.11
C THR A 77 0.26 17.77 -3.38
N ILE A 78 -0.30 16.62 -2.98
CA ILE A 78 0.46 15.57 -2.28
C ILE A 78 1.61 15.06 -3.15
N ILE A 79 1.35 14.76 -4.43
CA ILE A 79 2.35 14.26 -5.37
C ILE A 79 3.45 15.30 -5.63
N ALA A 80 3.09 16.56 -5.85
CA ALA A 80 4.06 17.62 -6.08
C ALA A 80 4.99 17.82 -4.87
N VAL A 81 4.45 17.84 -3.65
CA VAL A 81 5.24 17.95 -2.43
C VAL A 81 6.08 16.69 -2.18
N GLN A 82 5.51 15.49 -2.41
CA GLN A 82 6.24 14.23 -2.28
C GLN A 82 7.52 14.23 -3.13
N GLN A 83 7.44 14.71 -4.37
CA GLN A 83 8.59 14.76 -5.25
C GLN A 83 9.57 15.88 -4.89
N ALA A 84 9.06 17.08 -4.58
CA ALA A 84 9.90 18.21 -4.21
C ALA A 84 10.74 17.92 -2.95
N GLU A 85 10.16 17.22 -1.96
CA GLU A 85 10.81 16.86 -0.70
C GLU A 85 11.51 15.48 -0.75
N GLY A 86 11.41 14.75 -1.87
CA GLY A 86 12.00 13.41 -2.03
C GLY A 86 11.48 12.40 -1.02
N CYS A 87 10.20 12.48 -0.64
CA CYS A 87 9.62 11.58 0.34
C CYS A 87 9.44 10.18 -0.24
N GLY A 88 10.03 9.17 0.42
CA GLY A 88 9.99 7.77 -0.02
C GLY A 88 8.74 7.00 0.41
N LEU A 89 7.85 7.63 1.18
CA LEU A 89 6.55 7.08 1.61
C LEU A 89 5.57 8.22 1.80
N VAL A 90 4.33 8.03 1.35
CA VAL A 90 3.21 8.93 1.65
C VAL A 90 2.26 8.22 2.60
N ILE A 91 1.86 8.89 3.68
CA ILE A 91 0.86 8.39 4.62
C ILE A 91 -0.34 9.33 4.63
N LYS A 92 -1.50 8.79 4.29
CA LYS A 92 -2.77 9.53 4.27
C LYS A 92 -3.85 8.75 4.99
N GLN A 93 -4.60 9.43 5.85
CA GLN A 93 -5.82 8.87 6.43
C GLN A 93 -6.94 8.91 5.41
N HIS A 94 -7.63 7.78 5.26
CA HIS A 94 -8.87 7.70 4.50
C HIS A 94 -10.03 8.26 5.32
N HIS A 95 -10.81 9.15 4.71
CA HIS A 95 -12.05 9.67 5.26
C HIS A 95 -13.19 9.29 4.32
N PRO A 96 -14.08 8.37 4.73
CA PRO A 96 -15.15 7.91 3.86
C PRO A 96 -16.18 9.03 3.63
N ASP A 97 -16.57 9.25 2.38
CA ASP A 97 -17.66 10.18 2.02
C ASP A 97 -19.01 9.74 2.60
N ASN A 98 -19.17 8.44 2.88
CA ASN A 98 -20.36 7.86 3.46
C ASN A 98 -19.98 6.96 4.66
N PRO A 99 -20.45 7.27 5.89
CA PRO A 99 -20.15 6.48 7.09
C PRO A 99 -20.57 5.00 7.01
N LEU A 100 -21.54 4.67 6.15
CA LEU A 100 -21.98 3.30 5.92
C LEU A 100 -21.09 2.50 4.96
N LYS A 101 -20.19 3.18 4.26
CA LYS A 101 -19.27 2.60 3.27
C LYS A 101 -17.82 2.89 3.65
N LYS A 102 -17.44 2.62 4.89
CA LYS A 102 -16.14 2.98 5.47
C LYS A 102 -14.92 2.46 4.73
N ALA A 103 -15.04 1.34 4.03
CA ALA A 103 -13.91 0.74 3.31
C ALA A 103 -13.70 1.34 1.91
N ILE A 104 -14.72 1.93 1.30
CA ILE A 104 -14.67 2.42 -0.08
C ILE A 104 -13.86 3.73 -0.15
N LEU A 105 -12.81 3.71 -0.95
CA LEU A 105 -11.93 4.84 -1.16
C LEU A 105 -12.61 5.98 -1.94
N THR A 106 -12.25 7.22 -1.61
CA THR A 106 -12.75 8.40 -2.31
C THR A 106 -12.09 8.56 -3.69
N PRO A 107 -12.68 9.32 -4.62
CA PRO A 107 -12.06 9.62 -5.91
C PRO A 107 -10.66 10.23 -5.80
N ASP A 108 -10.39 11.04 -4.76
CA ASP A 108 -9.06 11.61 -4.53
C ASP A 108 -8.06 10.59 -3.98
N ASP A 109 -8.50 9.65 -3.13
CA ASP A 109 -7.67 8.51 -2.70
C ASP A 109 -7.26 7.66 -3.90
N TRP A 110 -8.20 7.36 -4.79
CA TRP A 110 -7.93 6.61 -6.02
C TRP A 110 -6.94 7.30 -6.94
N LYS A 111 -7.05 8.62 -7.12
CA LYS A 111 -6.08 9.38 -7.91
C LYS A 111 -4.71 9.41 -7.27
N LEU A 112 -4.64 9.54 -5.94
CA LEU A 112 -3.37 9.46 -5.21
C LEU A 112 -2.71 8.09 -5.40
N LEU A 113 -3.46 7.00 -5.16
CA LEU A 113 -2.96 5.64 -5.33
C LEU A 113 -2.53 5.36 -6.78
N ARG A 114 -3.19 5.95 -7.76
CA ARG A 114 -2.90 5.76 -9.18
C ARG A 114 -1.66 6.52 -9.63
N TYR A 115 -1.51 7.76 -9.21
CA TYR A 115 -0.53 8.68 -9.79
C TYR A 115 0.69 8.98 -8.90
N CYS A 116 0.67 8.65 -7.61
CA CYS A 116 1.81 8.87 -6.74
C CYS A 116 2.93 7.86 -7.07
N PRO A 117 4.16 8.31 -7.41
CA PRO A 117 5.27 7.40 -7.69
C PRO A 117 5.77 6.68 -6.43
N ALA A 118 5.72 7.32 -5.27
CA ALA A 118 6.11 6.69 -4.02
C ALA A 118 5.04 5.69 -3.51
N PRO A 119 5.42 4.69 -2.69
CA PRO A 119 4.48 3.90 -1.92
C PRO A 119 3.51 4.76 -1.12
N VAL A 120 2.25 4.34 -1.07
CA VAL A 120 1.20 5.05 -0.32
C VAL A 120 0.62 4.15 0.75
N LEU A 121 0.74 4.56 2.01
CA LEU A 121 0.04 3.94 3.13
C LEU A 121 -1.28 4.67 3.36
N MET A 122 -2.37 4.01 3.00
CA MET A 122 -3.73 4.47 3.28
C MET A 122 -4.18 3.96 4.64
N VAL A 123 -4.34 4.86 5.60
CA VAL A 123 -4.78 4.52 6.96
C VAL A 123 -6.29 4.53 7.00
N LYS A 124 -6.89 3.36 7.23
CA LYS A 124 -8.35 3.15 7.20
C LYS A 124 -8.94 2.86 8.57
N THR A 125 -8.11 2.46 9.53
CA THR A 125 -8.56 2.01 10.86
C THR A 125 -7.66 2.52 11.97
N ASP A 126 -8.20 2.63 13.17
CA ASP A 126 -7.45 2.94 14.39
C ASP A 126 -6.88 1.68 15.09
N THR A 127 -7.15 0.48 14.54
CA THR A 127 -6.67 -0.80 15.09
C THR A 127 -5.16 -0.75 15.32
N PRO A 128 -4.66 -1.06 16.51
CA PRO A 128 -3.23 -1.07 16.79
C PRO A 128 -2.49 -2.10 15.93
N TRP A 129 -1.30 -1.73 15.42
CA TRP A 129 -0.44 -2.67 14.69
C TRP A 129 0.32 -3.63 15.62
N ALA A 130 0.49 -3.23 16.89
CA ALA A 130 1.29 -3.98 17.86
C ALA A 130 0.78 -5.41 18.06
N GLY A 131 1.63 -6.40 17.79
CA GLY A 131 1.31 -7.83 17.88
C GLY A 131 0.33 -8.33 16.80
N GLY A 132 -0.06 -7.47 15.85
CA GLY A 132 -1.04 -7.80 14.82
C GLY A 132 -0.48 -8.62 13.67
N ASN A 133 -1.38 -9.15 12.83
CA ASN A 133 -1.03 -9.84 11.61
C ASN A 133 -0.87 -8.83 10.46
N ILE A 134 0.16 -9.02 9.68
CA ILE A 134 0.44 -8.26 8.46
C ILE A 134 0.24 -9.23 7.29
N LEU A 135 -0.54 -8.84 6.30
CA LEU A 135 -0.81 -9.65 5.13
C LEU A 135 -0.10 -9.09 3.90
N ALA A 136 0.75 -9.86 3.27
CA ALA A 136 1.35 -9.55 1.97
C ALA A 136 0.62 -10.30 0.86
N ALA A 137 0.05 -9.59 -0.11
CA ALA A 137 -0.67 -10.18 -1.23
C ALA A 137 0.21 -10.21 -2.48
N VAL A 138 0.52 -11.40 -2.98
CA VAL A 138 1.41 -11.63 -4.13
C VAL A 138 0.76 -12.51 -5.20
N ASP A 139 1.18 -12.36 -6.44
CA ASP A 139 0.81 -13.26 -7.56
C ASP A 139 1.96 -14.18 -7.90
N VAL A 140 2.11 -15.26 -7.14
CA VAL A 140 3.19 -16.25 -7.33
C VAL A 140 3.13 -16.92 -8.70
N GLY A 141 1.95 -16.97 -9.34
CA GLY A 141 1.76 -17.55 -10.67
C GLY A 141 2.43 -16.75 -11.79
N ASN A 142 2.78 -15.50 -11.53
CA ASN A 142 3.43 -14.61 -12.49
C ASN A 142 4.91 -14.39 -12.14
N SER A 143 5.80 -14.85 -13.02
CA SER A 143 7.25 -14.89 -12.80
C SER A 143 8.04 -13.92 -13.69
N ASP A 144 7.39 -12.97 -14.37
CA ASP A 144 8.12 -11.94 -15.11
C ASP A 144 8.91 -11.02 -14.16
N ASN A 145 9.88 -10.28 -14.71
CA ASN A 145 10.78 -9.46 -13.89
C ASN A 145 10.07 -8.37 -13.10
N GLU A 146 9.01 -7.76 -13.66
CA GLU A 146 8.24 -6.71 -13.01
C GLU A 146 7.51 -7.25 -11.78
N HIS A 147 6.85 -8.41 -11.91
CA HIS A 147 6.20 -9.08 -10.79
C HIS A 147 7.20 -9.54 -9.74
N ARG A 148 8.35 -10.08 -10.13
CA ARG A 148 9.38 -10.51 -9.16
C ARG A 148 9.91 -9.35 -8.32
N THR A 149 10.23 -8.21 -8.94
CA THR A 149 10.67 -7.01 -8.21
C THR A 149 9.58 -6.49 -7.29
N LEU A 150 8.34 -6.46 -7.77
CA LEU A 150 7.18 -6.06 -6.97
C LEU A 150 6.93 -7.00 -5.79
N HIS A 151 7.04 -8.33 -5.99
CA HIS A 151 6.92 -9.32 -4.92
C HIS A 151 7.98 -9.12 -3.84
N ALA A 152 9.23 -8.90 -4.24
CA ALA A 152 10.32 -8.60 -3.30
C ALA A 152 10.00 -7.35 -2.46
N GLY A 153 9.50 -6.30 -3.09
CA GLY A 153 9.04 -5.08 -2.42
C GLY A 153 7.90 -5.34 -1.43
N ILE A 154 6.86 -6.09 -1.86
CA ILE A 154 5.69 -6.41 -1.03
C ILE A 154 6.11 -7.21 0.21
N VAL A 155 6.90 -8.26 0.03
CA VAL A 155 7.35 -9.12 1.13
C VAL A 155 8.28 -8.37 2.07
N SER A 156 9.25 -7.61 1.53
CA SER A 156 10.19 -6.81 2.33
C SER A 156 9.45 -5.77 3.18
N HIS A 157 8.51 -5.02 2.62
CA HIS A 157 7.72 -4.06 3.39
C HIS A 157 6.81 -4.75 4.41
N GLY A 158 6.27 -5.92 4.06
CA GLY A 158 5.51 -6.75 5.00
C GLY A 158 6.35 -7.17 6.21
N TYR A 159 7.57 -7.65 5.99
CA TYR A 159 8.51 -8.00 7.07
C TYR A 159 8.90 -6.79 7.93
N ASP A 160 9.20 -5.66 7.29
CA ASP A 160 9.54 -4.43 8.01
C ASP A 160 8.41 -3.98 8.93
N ILE A 161 7.15 -3.99 8.43
CA ILE A 161 5.97 -3.64 9.24
C ILE A 161 5.75 -4.68 10.35
N ALA A 162 5.85 -5.97 10.06
CA ALA A 162 5.69 -7.03 11.05
C ALA A 162 6.76 -6.92 12.15
N SER A 163 8.00 -6.65 11.80
CA SER A 163 9.09 -6.43 12.75
C SER A 163 8.82 -5.20 13.63
N LEU A 164 8.44 -4.07 13.02
CA LEU A 164 8.10 -2.83 13.71
C LEU A 164 6.93 -3.03 14.68
N ALA A 165 5.90 -3.76 14.24
CA ALA A 165 4.71 -4.06 15.03
C ALA A 165 4.94 -5.16 16.07
N LYS A 166 6.08 -5.87 16.05
CA LYS A 166 6.29 -7.14 16.78
C LYS A 166 5.16 -8.14 16.49
N GLY A 167 4.70 -8.13 15.26
CA GLY A 167 3.60 -8.94 14.75
C GLY A 167 4.08 -10.09 13.87
N THR A 168 3.17 -10.66 13.11
CA THR A 168 3.43 -11.80 12.23
C THR A 168 3.12 -11.46 10.79
N LEU A 169 4.06 -11.75 9.87
CA LEU A 169 3.82 -11.67 8.45
C LEU A 169 3.15 -12.95 7.96
N HIS A 170 2.04 -12.79 7.26
CA HIS A 170 1.39 -13.81 6.45
C HIS A 170 1.43 -13.40 4.99
N VAL A 171 1.47 -14.37 4.10
CA VAL A 171 1.45 -14.15 2.65
C VAL A 171 0.23 -14.84 2.06
N VAL A 172 -0.47 -14.19 1.17
CA VAL A 172 -1.58 -14.78 0.41
C VAL A 172 -1.30 -14.73 -1.08
N THR A 173 -1.61 -15.82 -1.75
CA THR A 173 -1.63 -15.91 -3.21
C THR A 173 -2.89 -16.61 -3.67
N ALA A 174 -3.56 -16.03 -4.67
CA ALA A 174 -4.76 -16.58 -5.27
C ALA A 174 -4.39 -17.26 -6.59
N HIS A 175 -4.86 -18.48 -6.80
CA HIS A 175 -4.69 -19.15 -8.09
C HIS A 175 -6.05 -19.32 -8.78
N PRO A 176 -6.09 -19.18 -10.12
CA PRO A 176 -7.35 -19.27 -10.85
C PRO A 176 -7.92 -20.69 -10.78
N THR A 177 -9.24 -20.78 -10.70
CA THR A 177 -9.96 -22.04 -10.91
C THR A 177 -9.75 -22.49 -12.35
N PRO A 178 -9.31 -23.73 -12.61
CA PRO A 178 -9.19 -24.27 -13.96
C PRO A 178 -10.54 -24.20 -14.67
N MET A 179 -10.66 -23.38 -15.71
CA MET A 179 -11.87 -23.38 -16.54
C MET A 179 -11.87 -24.62 -17.44
N LEU A 180 -12.86 -25.49 -17.23
CA LEU A 180 -13.15 -26.64 -18.08
C LEU A 180 -13.76 -26.14 -19.40
N SER A 181 -12.92 -25.73 -20.35
CA SER A 181 -13.39 -25.49 -21.72
C SER A 181 -13.24 -26.79 -22.52
N ALA A 182 -14.34 -27.43 -22.82
CA ALA A 182 -14.39 -28.70 -23.58
C ALA A 182 -13.90 -28.59 -25.04
N ALA A 183 -13.44 -27.43 -25.48
CA ALA A 183 -13.09 -27.15 -26.87
C ALA A 183 -11.58 -26.97 -27.13
N ASP A 184 -10.71 -27.01 -26.10
CA ASP A 184 -9.28 -26.80 -26.27
C ASP A 184 -8.50 -28.10 -26.04
N PRO A 185 -7.80 -28.68 -27.06
CA PRO A 185 -6.98 -29.86 -26.92
C PRO A 185 -5.70 -29.63 -26.07
N THR A 186 -5.36 -28.40 -25.71
CA THR A 186 -4.27 -28.05 -24.76
C THR A 186 -4.72 -28.12 -23.30
N PHE A 187 -5.73 -28.91 -23.03
CA PHE A 187 -6.34 -29.13 -21.73
C PHE A 187 -5.28 -29.44 -20.67
N GLN A 188 -4.89 -28.46 -19.89
CA GLN A 188 -4.09 -28.71 -18.71
C GLN A 188 -5.02 -29.27 -17.64
N LEU A 189 -4.81 -30.55 -17.31
CA LEU A 189 -5.51 -31.20 -16.21
C LEU A 189 -5.39 -30.33 -14.96
N LYS A 190 -6.47 -30.19 -14.18
CA LYS A 190 -6.48 -29.45 -12.91
C LYS A 190 -5.25 -29.76 -12.06
N GLU A 191 -4.90 -31.05 -11.99
CA GLU A 191 -3.73 -31.59 -11.26
C GLU A 191 -2.40 -30.97 -11.76
N THR A 192 -2.26 -30.74 -13.07
CA THR A 192 -1.04 -30.16 -13.65
C THR A 192 -0.90 -28.68 -13.28
N ILE A 193 -2.00 -27.93 -13.31
CA ILE A 193 -2.02 -26.52 -12.91
C ILE A 193 -1.68 -26.40 -11.42
N GLU A 194 -2.33 -27.19 -10.58
CA GLU A 194 -2.06 -27.21 -9.14
C GLU A 194 -0.62 -27.64 -8.83
N ALA A 195 -0.09 -28.66 -9.50
CA ALA A 195 1.28 -29.11 -9.29
C ALA A 195 2.31 -28.02 -9.65
N ARG A 196 2.10 -27.35 -10.80
CA ARG A 196 2.95 -26.23 -11.22
C ARG A 196 2.88 -25.08 -10.23
N TYR A 197 1.67 -24.73 -9.78
CA TYR A 197 1.47 -23.65 -8.82
C TYR A 197 2.11 -23.96 -7.46
N ARG A 198 1.98 -25.20 -6.98
CA ARG A 198 2.66 -25.66 -5.75
C ARG A 198 4.18 -25.57 -5.86
N GLU A 199 4.75 -25.89 -7.02
CA GLU A 199 6.21 -25.76 -7.23
C GLU A 199 6.65 -24.30 -7.20
N GLN A 200 5.90 -23.42 -7.84
CA GLN A 200 6.15 -21.97 -7.77
C GLN A 200 6.03 -21.44 -6.32
N CYS A 201 5.04 -21.92 -5.57
CA CYS A 201 4.88 -21.56 -4.15
C CYS A 201 6.07 -22.05 -3.31
N ARG A 202 6.59 -23.27 -3.54
CA ARG A 202 7.78 -23.78 -2.84
C ARG A 202 9.01 -22.93 -3.14
N THR A 203 9.22 -22.57 -4.40
CA THR A 203 10.32 -21.71 -4.81
C THR A 203 10.22 -20.37 -4.11
N PHE A 204 9.04 -19.77 -4.10
CA PHE A 204 8.75 -18.50 -3.41
C PHE A 204 8.98 -18.62 -1.89
N GLN A 205 8.49 -19.68 -1.25
CA GLN A 205 8.70 -19.93 0.18
C GLN A 205 10.18 -20.00 0.55
N ASN A 206 10.97 -20.71 -0.26
CA ASN A 206 12.41 -20.83 -0.05
C ASN A 206 13.15 -19.51 -0.26
N GLU A 207 12.75 -18.73 -1.28
CA GLU A 207 13.35 -17.44 -1.61
C GLU A 207 13.13 -16.41 -0.50
N TYR A 208 11.92 -16.39 0.11
CA TYR A 208 11.53 -15.40 1.11
C TYR A 208 11.43 -15.95 2.54
N GLU A 209 11.85 -17.18 2.78
CA GLU A 209 11.83 -17.86 4.09
C GLU A 209 10.45 -17.84 4.76
N ILE A 210 9.39 -18.08 3.97
CA ILE A 210 8.01 -18.11 4.46
C ILE A 210 7.68 -19.50 5.00
N ALA A 211 7.33 -19.61 6.28
CA ALA A 211 6.89 -20.85 6.89
C ALA A 211 5.52 -21.32 6.30
N ASP A 212 5.30 -22.63 6.24
CA ASP A 212 4.10 -23.22 5.62
C ASP A 212 2.78 -22.68 6.18
N GLU A 213 2.72 -22.51 7.49
CA GLU A 213 1.53 -21.98 8.18
C GLU A 213 1.26 -20.50 7.92
N ARG A 214 2.22 -19.80 7.30
CA ARG A 214 2.12 -18.36 6.98
C ARG A 214 1.87 -18.09 5.50
N LEU A 215 1.93 -19.11 4.63
CA LEU A 215 1.57 -19.01 3.22
C LEU A 215 0.15 -19.53 2.99
N HIS A 216 -0.73 -18.67 2.53
CA HIS A 216 -2.12 -19.00 2.20
C HIS A 216 -2.28 -19.08 0.69
N VAL A 217 -2.31 -20.32 0.17
CA VAL A 217 -2.51 -20.62 -1.25
C VAL A 217 -3.96 -21.01 -1.46
N ILE A 218 -4.73 -20.14 -2.11
CA ILE A 218 -6.20 -20.29 -2.17
C ILE A 218 -6.65 -20.27 -3.64
N GLU A 219 -7.52 -21.24 -3.99
CA GLU A 219 -8.21 -21.26 -5.27
C GLU A 219 -9.32 -20.20 -5.29
N GLY A 220 -9.33 -19.35 -6.32
CA GLY A 220 -10.36 -18.36 -6.53
C GLY A 220 -9.82 -17.02 -7.07
N PRO A 221 -10.70 -16.08 -7.37
CA PRO A 221 -10.31 -14.74 -7.82
C PRO A 221 -9.69 -13.93 -6.68
N ALA A 222 -8.61 -13.20 -6.96
CA ALA A 222 -7.83 -12.45 -5.98
C ALA A 222 -8.65 -11.39 -5.23
N ASP A 223 -9.64 -10.78 -5.91
CA ASP A 223 -10.56 -9.79 -5.33
C ASP A 223 -11.52 -10.36 -4.28
N VAL A 224 -11.70 -11.67 -4.24
CA VAL A 224 -12.46 -12.38 -3.19
C VAL A 224 -11.50 -12.97 -2.15
N VAL A 225 -10.42 -13.60 -2.60
CA VAL A 225 -9.48 -14.32 -1.73
C VAL A 225 -8.74 -13.39 -0.78
N ILE A 226 -8.19 -12.27 -1.28
CA ILE A 226 -7.36 -11.38 -0.47
C ILE A 226 -8.16 -10.75 0.68
N PRO A 227 -9.34 -10.13 0.46
CA PRO A 227 -10.14 -9.58 1.55
C PRO A 227 -10.60 -10.64 2.54
N HIS A 228 -10.97 -11.84 2.05
CA HIS A 228 -11.36 -12.95 2.91
C HIS A 228 -10.24 -13.36 3.88
N ILE A 229 -9.01 -13.52 3.39
CA ILE A 229 -7.86 -13.88 4.23
C ILE A 229 -7.48 -12.73 5.16
N ALA A 230 -7.51 -11.47 4.69
CA ALA A 230 -7.28 -10.31 5.54
C ALA A 230 -8.26 -10.27 6.73
N HIS A 231 -9.55 -10.50 6.47
CA HIS A 231 -10.58 -10.56 7.51
C HIS A 231 -10.35 -11.75 8.45
N LYS A 232 -10.11 -12.96 7.91
CA LYS A 232 -9.86 -14.19 8.70
C LYS A 232 -8.68 -14.03 9.66
N LEU A 233 -7.63 -13.36 9.23
CA LEU A 233 -6.43 -13.09 10.03
C LEU A 233 -6.59 -11.88 10.95
N ASN A 234 -7.68 -11.13 10.84
CA ASN A 234 -7.81 -9.80 11.44
C ASN A 234 -6.56 -8.94 11.16
N ALA A 235 -6.18 -8.87 9.88
CA ALA A 235 -4.96 -8.19 9.47
C ALA A 235 -4.99 -6.71 9.83
N ALA A 236 -3.96 -6.23 10.52
CA ALA A 236 -3.81 -4.81 10.86
C ALA A 236 -3.36 -4.00 9.64
N VAL A 237 -2.53 -4.60 8.79
CA VAL A 237 -2.03 -4.00 7.55
C VAL A 237 -2.05 -5.04 6.44
N THR A 238 -2.50 -4.64 5.26
CA THR A 238 -2.36 -5.43 4.03
C THR A 238 -1.40 -4.70 3.08
N VAL A 239 -0.37 -5.40 2.60
CA VAL A 239 0.57 -4.88 1.60
C VAL A 239 0.21 -5.49 0.25
N ILE A 240 -0.04 -4.64 -0.74
CA ILE A 240 -0.48 -5.04 -2.08
C ILE A 240 0.29 -4.29 -3.16
N GLY A 241 0.57 -4.95 -4.26
CA GLY A 241 1.08 -4.34 -5.47
C GLY A 241 -0.03 -3.98 -6.44
N THR A 242 0.17 -2.90 -7.18
CA THR A 242 -0.68 -2.54 -8.31
C THR A 242 0.14 -2.59 -9.59
N VAL A 243 -0.14 -3.58 -10.45
CA VAL A 243 0.44 -3.64 -11.79
C VAL A 243 -0.48 -2.88 -12.74
N ALA A 244 0.02 -1.77 -13.27
CA ALA A 244 -0.70 -1.07 -14.32
C ALA A 244 -0.54 -1.83 -15.63
N ARG A 245 -1.63 -2.16 -16.30
CA ARG A 245 -1.56 -2.63 -17.68
C ARG A 245 -1.14 -1.44 -18.56
N THR A 246 0.06 -1.51 -19.12
CA THR A 246 0.55 -0.55 -20.10
C THR A 246 -0.27 -0.68 -21.39
N GLY A 247 -1.13 0.26 -21.65
CA GLY A 247 -1.89 0.35 -22.89
C GLY A 247 -2.88 1.50 -22.83
N LEU A 248 -2.58 2.61 -23.54
CA LEU A 248 -3.41 3.81 -23.68
C LEU A 248 -3.41 4.76 -22.46
N SER A 249 -2.53 5.75 -22.51
CA SER A 249 -2.63 7.08 -21.85
C SER A 249 -3.06 7.13 -20.38
N GLY A 250 -2.36 6.42 -19.48
CA GLY A 250 -2.55 6.65 -18.05
C GLY A 250 -2.17 5.44 -17.19
N ALA A 251 -1.53 5.67 -16.08
CA ALA A 251 -1.32 4.65 -15.06
C ALA A 251 -2.68 4.17 -14.53
N LEU A 252 -3.09 2.96 -14.89
CA LEU A 252 -4.33 2.35 -14.42
C LEU A 252 -4.00 1.39 -13.28
N ILE A 253 -4.62 1.56 -12.14
CA ILE A 253 -4.73 0.48 -11.15
C ILE A 253 -5.59 -0.60 -11.80
N GLY A 254 -5.18 -1.88 -11.76
CA GLY A 254 -5.97 -2.96 -12.33
C GLY A 254 -7.32 -3.10 -11.62
N ASN A 255 -8.38 -3.46 -12.34
CA ASN A 255 -9.73 -3.62 -11.77
C ASN A 255 -9.76 -4.53 -10.54
N THR A 256 -8.96 -5.61 -10.52
CA THR A 256 -8.83 -6.50 -9.37
C THR A 256 -8.29 -5.78 -8.14
N ALA A 257 -7.23 -4.96 -8.30
CA ALA A 257 -6.67 -4.19 -7.20
C ALA A 257 -7.66 -3.15 -6.67
N GLU A 258 -8.47 -2.53 -7.55
CA GLU A 258 -9.52 -1.60 -7.13
C GLU A 258 -10.55 -2.27 -6.21
N VAL A 259 -11.08 -3.43 -6.63
CA VAL A 259 -12.06 -4.18 -5.82
C VAL A 259 -11.45 -4.63 -4.48
N VAL A 260 -10.22 -5.13 -4.49
CA VAL A 260 -9.49 -5.53 -3.27
C VAL A 260 -9.35 -4.35 -2.32
N LEU A 261 -8.86 -3.20 -2.81
CA LEU A 261 -8.61 -2.03 -1.99
C LEU A 261 -9.88 -1.46 -1.34
N ASP A 262 -11.02 -1.47 -2.06
CA ASP A 262 -12.30 -1.05 -1.51
C ASP A 262 -12.88 -2.04 -0.48
N SER A 263 -12.51 -3.32 -0.57
CA SER A 263 -13.02 -4.37 0.30
C SER A 263 -12.19 -4.58 1.57
N LEU A 264 -10.94 -4.06 1.60
CA LEU A 264 -10.06 -4.21 2.76
C LEU A 264 -10.45 -3.26 3.88
N GLU A 265 -10.61 -3.81 5.09
CA GLU A 265 -10.89 -3.07 6.32
C GLU A 265 -9.61 -2.72 7.10
N SER A 266 -8.45 -3.30 6.74
CA SER A 266 -7.13 -3.01 7.32
C SER A 266 -6.56 -1.70 6.78
N ASP A 267 -5.49 -1.19 7.41
CA ASP A 267 -4.62 -0.23 6.74
C ASP A 267 -3.99 -0.88 5.50
N VAL A 268 -3.74 -0.12 4.44
CA VAL A 268 -3.26 -0.70 3.17
C VAL A 268 -2.02 0.04 2.69
N LEU A 269 -0.92 -0.70 2.51
CA LEU A 269 0.27 -0.20 1.84
C LEU A 269 0.25 -0.64 0.37
N VAL A 270 0.22 0.33 -0.52
CA VAL A 270 0.17 0.11 -1.97
C VAL A 270 1.50 0.42 -2.60
N LEU A 271 2.05 -0.58 -3.32
CA LEU A 271 3.32 -0.51 -4.03
C LEU A 271 3.10 -0.55 -5.55
N LYS A 272 4.07 -0.01 -6.29
CA LYS A 272 4.10 -0.04 -7.75
C LYS A 272 5.39 -0.68 -8.27
N PRO A 273 5.37 -1.30 -9.45
CA PRO A 273 6.59 -1.72 -10.14
C PRO A 273 7.49 -0.53 -10.49
N GLU A 274 8.79 -0.77 -10.63
CA GLU A 274 9.80 0.28 -10.89
C GLU A 274 9.59 1.01 -12.20
N ASP A 275 9.18 0.30 -13.27
CA ASP A 275 8.87 0.89 -14.58
C ASP A 275 7.72 1.89 -14.51
N ILE A 276 6.68 1.57 -13.73
CA ILE A 276 5.55 2.46 -13.49
C ILE A 276 5.99 3.68 -12.66
N ILE A 277 6.84 3.50 -11.67
CA ILE A 277 7.39 4.60 -10.86
C ILE A 277 8.16 5.56 -11.78
N ALA A 278 9.10 5.05 -12.58
CA ALA A 278 9.88 5.86 -13.51
C ALA A 278 9.01 6.62 -14.53
N HIS A 279 7.95 5.97 -15.03
CA HIS A 279 6.99 6.63 -15.92
C HIS A 279 6.25 7.78 -15.24
N LEU A 280 5.76 7.57 -14.00
CA LEU A 280 5.05 8.58 -13.23
C LEU A 280 5.94 9.78 -12.86
N GLU A 281 7.18 9.54 -12.46
CA GLU A 281 8.17 10.59 -12.19
C GLU A 281 8.40 11.47 -13.42
N ASN A 282 8.55 10.86 -14.60
CA ASN A 282 8.70 11.60 -15.86
C ASN A 282 7.46 12.44 -16.22
N LEU A 283 6.25 11.93 -15.95
CA LEU A 283 5.00 12.67 -16.20
C LEU A 283 4.85 13.91 -15.31
N VAL A 284 5.32 13.84 -14.07
CA VAL A 284 5.25 14.99 -13.15
C VAL A 284 6.34 16.01 -13.45
N ALA A 285 7.54 15.56 -13.84
CA ALA A 285 8.63 16.46 -14.25
C ALA A 285 8.31 17.29 -15.51
N GLN A 286 7.31 16.90 -16.30
CA GLN A 286 6.87 17.59 -17.52
C GLN A 286 5.74 18.61 -17.27
N ARG A 287 5.22 18.72 -16.06
CA ARG A 287 4.16 19.67 -15.67
C ARG A 287 4.70 20.83 -14.86
#